data_c5bf01bb137828dfff66cbb45ddcde44
#
_entry.id   c5bf01bb137828dfff66cbb45ddcde44
#
_cell.length_a   1.000
_cell.length_b   1.000
_cell.length_c   1.000
_cell.angle_alpha   90.00
_cell.angle_beta   90.00
_cell.angle_gamma   90.00
#
_symmetry.space_group_name_H-M   'P 1'
#
loop_
_entity.id
_entity.type
_entity.pdbx_description
1 polymer ?
#
loop_
_entity_poly.entity_id
_entity_poly.type
_entity_poly.pdbx_seq_one_letter_code
_entity_poly.pdbx_strand_id
1 'polypeptide(L)'
;MLGLLLVGGCVASPHPTPPPIGYPFGGAGHVTADEQALLASAEDRLVADCMAGRGLAYLSRLVVIGPVPDNPYGLLAVADARAFGYGIADAAARRKNPDPNADFVNRMPPSERDRWYQALLGTDRNRLDIVLDDGGVFTYRSDACAYQAHIQVVGNRWDRTYMQVNADTTALVRTVQGDPAVGAAQSRWSACMRDRGHPAVQLTDARATAVGLPAPQEREIATTDARCQQVAGLGAAIARAASAVQAATAAPVQDRALQLRELRAAAAITARAVLRRGSG
;
A
#
# COMPACT_ATOMS: atom_id res chain seq x y z
N MET A 1 39.31 14.03 56.83
CA MET A 1 39.38 13.00 55.78
C MET A 1 38.00 12.87 55.14
N LEU A 2 37.75 13.45 54.00
CA LEU A 2 36.47 13.42 53.29
C LEU A 2 36.61 12.43 52.14
N GLY A 3 35.90 11.31 52.20
CA GLY A 3 35.90 10.29 51.16
C GLY A 3 34.91 10.63 50.07
N LEU A 4 35.44 10.85 48.85
CA LEU A 4 34.66 11.08 47.63
C LEU A 4 34.23 9.74 47.04
N LEU A 5 32.94 9.43 47.09
CA LEU A 5 32.33 8.27 46.41
C LEU A 5 32.05 8.66 44.96
N LEU A 6 32.83 8.10 44.03
CA LEU A 6 32.57 8.15 42.59
C LEU A 6 31.48 7.12 42.24
N VAL A 7 30.27 7.58 41.97
CA VAL A 7 29.22 6.79 41.38
C VAL A 7 29.45 6.69 39.87
N GLY A 8 30.00 5.56 39.42
CA GLY A 8 30.17 5.26 38.00
C GLY A 8 28.79 4.91 37.40
N GLY A 9 28.17 5.87 36.71
CA GLY A 9 26.99 5.66 35.90
C GLY A 9 27.38 4.89 34.63
N CYS A 10 26.91 3.65 34.46
CA CYS A 10 26.95 2.96 33.18
C CYS A 10 26.04 3.70 32.20
N VAL A 11 26.64 4.49 31.31
CA VAL A 11 25.93 5.03 30.14
C VAL A 11 25.70 3.86 29.19
N ALA A 12 24.44 3.37 29.13
CA ALA A 12 24.04 2.41 28.11
C ALA A 12 24.27 3.06 26.75
N SER A 13 25.14 2.48 25.93
CA SER A 13 25.35 2.90 24.54
C SER A 13 24.00 2.83 23.82
N PRO A 14 23.59 3.87 23.10
CA PRO A 14 22.37 3.79 22.32
C PRO A 14 22.54 2.70 21.28
N HIS A 15 21.70 1.67 21.36
CA HIS A 15 21.62 0.67 20.30
C HIS A 15 21.29 1.41 19.00
N PRO A 16 22.06 1.21 17.91
CA PRO A 16 21.76 1.85 16.65
C PRO A 16 20.34 1.47 16.25
N THR A 17 19.51 2.48 16.05
CA THR A 17 18.16 2.29 15.49
C THR A 17 18.33 1.54 14.17
N PRO A 18 17.69 0.36 13.98
CA PRO A 18 17.80 -0.34 12.71
C PRO A 18 17.38 0.61 11.59
N PRO A 19 18.08 0.62 10.45
CA PRO A 19 17.73 1.49 9.34
C PRO A 19 16.28 1.23 8.95
N PRO A 20 15.54 2.27 8.55
CA PRO A 20 14.16 2.08 8.11
C PRO A 20 14.13 1.00 7.04
N ILE A 21 13.20 0.06 7.17
CA ILE A 21 13.05 -1.08 6.28
C ILE A 21 12.88 -0.54 4.86
N GLY A 22 13.90 -0.68 4.04
CA GLY A 22 13.93 -0.10 2.70
C GLY A 22 12.87 -0.76 1.80
N TYR A 23 12.07 0.06 1.15
CA TYR A 23 11.22 -0.41 0.06
C TYR A 23 12.05 -0.64 -1.20
N PRO A 24 11.72 -1.65 -2.03
CA PRO A 24 12.34 -1.83 -3.33
C PRO A 24 12.35 -0.53 -4.15
N PHE A 25 13.44 -0.32 -4.88
CA PHE A 25 13.64 0.85 -5.73
C PHE A 25 13.43 2.19 -4.98
N GLY A 26 13.81 2.24 -3.69
CA GLY A 26 13.64 3.43 -2.86
C GLY A 26 12.18 3.87 -2.70
N GLY A 27 11.24 2.93 -2.71
CA GLY A 27 9.82 3.19 -2.54
C GLY A 27 9.12 3.74 -3.78
N ALA A 28 9.68 3.55 -4.98
CA ALA A 28 9.04 4.04 -6.21
C ALA A 28 7.61 3.52 -6.39
N GLY A 29 7.37 2.23 -6.12
CA GLY A 29 6.04 1.60 -6.18
C GLY A 29 5.21 1.74 -4.91
N HIS A 30 5.77 2.30 -3.83
CA HIS A 30 5.08 2.45 -2.56
C HIS A 30 4.32 3.78 -2.50
N VAL A 31 3.00 3.72 -2.59
CA VAL A 31 2.12 4.89 -2.43
C VAL A 31 1.60 4.89 -0.99
N THR A 32 1.95 5.91 -0.21
CA THR A 32 1.53 6.02 1.20
C THR A 32 0.00 6.16 1.33
N ALA A 33 -0.55 5.84 2.50
CA ALA A 33 -1.98 5.99 2.76
C ALA A 33 -2.48 7.43 2.51
N ASP A 34 -1.70 8.44 2.90
CA ASP A 34 -2.03 9.85 2.67
C ASP A 34 -2.00 10.20 1.17
N GLU A 35 -1.03 9.69 0.45
CA GLU A 35 -0.94 9.85 -1.01
C GLU A 35 -2.12 9.19 -1.73
N GLN A 36 -2.46 7.95 -1.33
CA GLN A 36 -3.62 7.23 -1.87
C GLN A 36 -4.91 8.00 -1.59
N ALA A 37 -5.09 8.50 -0.35
CA ALA A 37 -6.25 9.31 0.03
C ALA A 37 -6.34 10.60 -0.78
N LEU A 38 -5.21 11.28 -1.00
CA LEU A 38 -5.13 12.49 -1.80
C LEU A 38 -5.54 12.25 -3.26
N LEU A 39 -4.95 11.24 -3.91
CA LEU A 39 -5.25 10.89 -5.30
C LEU A 39 -6.70 10.45 -5.46
N ALA A 40 -7.16 9.52 -4.61
CA ALA A 40 -8.52 9.00 -4.66
C ALA A 40 -9.58 10.08 -4.39
N SER A 41 -9.31 11.04 -3.48
CA SER A 41 -10.24 12.17 -3.25
C SER A 41 -10.33 13.11 -4.44
N ALA A 42 -9.23 13.34 -5.14
CA ALA A 42 -9.21 14.15 -6.36
C ALA A 42 -9.93 13.43 -7.51
N GLU A 43 -9.72 12.14 -7.68
CA GLU A 43 -10.42 11.31 -8.65
C GLU A 43 -11.93 11.31 -8.38
N ASP A 44 -12.34 11.08 -7.13
CA ASP A 44 -13.76 11.07 -6.73
C ASP A 44 -14.43 12.43 -7.03
N ARG A 45 -13.73 13.54 -6.80
CA ARG A 45 -14.21 14.87 -7.18
C ARG A 45 -14.41 15.01 -8.69
N LEU A 46 -13.45 14.58 -9.49
CA LEU A 46 -13.53 14.64 -10.95
C LEU A 46 -14.61 13.69 -11.49
N VAL A 47 -14.83 12.55 -10.84
CA VAL A 47 -15.97 11.66 -11.15
C VAL A 47 -17.29 12.42 -10.96
N ALA A 48 -17.45 13.13 -9.84
CA ALA A 48 -18.65 13.92 -9.60
C ALA A 48 -18.87 14.98 -10.68
N ASP A 49 -17.82 15.70 -11.08
CA ASP A 49 -17.90 16.72 -12.12
C ASP A 49 -18.26 16.09 -13.51
N CYS A 50 -17.69 14.95 -13.84
CA CYS A 50 -18.01 14.20 -15.06
C CYS A 50 -19.47 13.69 -15.06
N MET A 51 -19.92 13.10 -13.96
CA MET A 51 -21.29 12.61 -13.82
C MET A 51 -22.31 13.74 -13.89
N ALA A 52 -22.05 14.88 -13.24
CA ALA A 52 -22.87 16.08 -13.36
C ALA A 52 -22.92 16.61 -14.80
N GLY A 53 -21.81 16.61 -15.52
CA GLY A 53 -21.77 16.96 -16.94
C GLY A 53 -22.62 16.06 -17.85
N ARG A 54 -22.95 14.85 -17.38
CA ARG A 54 -23.88 13.90 -18.04
C ARG A 54 -25.32 13.97 -17.50
N GLY A 55 -25.61 14.93 -16.62
CA GLY A 55 -26.91 15.09 -15.99
C GLY A 55 -27.24 14.01 -14.97
N LEU A 56 -26.23 13.40 -14.36
CA LEU A 56 -26.36 12.32 -13.35
C LEU A 56 -25.86 12.79 -11.99
N ALA A 57 -26.63 12.52 -10.95
CA ALA A 57 -26.21 12.80 -9.58
C ALA A 57 -25.09 11.83 -9.16
N TYR A 58 -24.09 12.37 -8.46
CA TYR A 58 -23.03 11.62 -7.81
C TYR A 58 -22.59 12.38 -6.55
N LEU A 59 -22.53 11.69 -5.44
CA LEU A 59 -22.13 12.25 -4.16
C LEU A 59 -20.65 12.03 -3.95
N SER A 60 -19.86 13.06 -4.18
CA SER A 60 -18.43 13.04 -3.91
C SER A 60 -18.13 13.03 -2.42
N ARG A 61 -17.06 12.35 -2.03
CA ARG A 61 -16.58 12.26 -0.65
C ARG A 61 -15.07 12.38 -0.57
N LEU A 62 -14.57 12.84 0.57
CA LEU A 62 -13.16 12.69 0.89
C LEU A 62 -12.87 11.22 1.20
N VAL A 63 -11.90 10.66 0.50
CA VAL A 63 -11.46 9.28 0.72
C VAL A 63 -10.48 9.25 1.89
N VAL A 64 -10.78 8.44 2.90
CA VAL A 64 -9.91 8.21 4.05
C VAL A 64 -9.33 6.80 3.95
N ILE A 65 -8.03 6.72 3.83
CA ILE A 65 -7.29 5.46 3.84
C ILE A 65 -6.53 5.42 5.15
N GLY A 66 -6.83 4.43 5.99
CA GLY A 66 -6.10 4.26 7.24
C GLY A 66 -4.72 3.65 7.00
N PRO A 67 -3.81 3.81 7.96
CA PRO A 67 -2.51 3.18 7.90
C PRO A 67 -2.66 1.65 7.80
N VAL A 68 -2.03 1.07 6.81
CA VAL A 68 -1.93 -0.39 6.64
C VAL A 68 -0.45 -0.69 6.48
N PRO A 69 0.11 -1.60 7.30
CA PRO A 69 1.45 -2.09 7.04
C PRO A 69 1.50 -2.75 5.66
N ASP A 70 2.25 -2.18 4.76
CA ASP A 70 2.29 -2.56 3.34
C ASP A 70 3.69 -2.86 2.84
N ASN A 71 4.64 -3.08 3.76
CA ASN A 71 6.00 -3.47 3.38
C ASN A 71 5.97 -4.73 2.51
N PRO A 72 6.53 -4.71 1.30
CA PRO A 72 6.41 -5.81 0.33
C PRO A 72 7.10 -7.11 0.79
N TYR A 73 7.98 -7.03 1.78
CA TYR A 73 8.60 -8.20 2.41
C TYR A 73 7.80 -8.74 3.60
N GLY A 74 6.66 -8.12 3.97
CA GLY A 74 5.86 -8.47 5.13
C GLY A 74 6.46 -8.02 6.47
N LEU A 75 7.44 -7.12 6.45
CA LEU A 75 8.07 -6.61 7.66
C LEU A 75 7.19 -5.59 8.38
N LEU A 76 7.19 -5.67 9.72
CA LEU A 76 6.40 -4.83 10.62
C LEU A 76 7.30 -4.07 11.59
N ALA A 77 7.05 -2.78 11.74
CA ALA A 77 7.60 -2.03 12.88
C ALA A 77 6.77 -2.35 14.14
N VAL A 78 7.44 -2.56 15.27
CA VAL A 78 6.75 -2.90 16.54
C VAL A 78 5.78 -1.81 16.98
N ALA A 79 6.12 -0.53 16.72
CA ALA A 79 5.24 0.60 17.04
C ALA A 79 3.96 0.57 16.23
N ASP A 80 4.07 0.34 14.90
CA ASP A 80 2.94 0.27 13.98
C ASP A 80 2.06 -0.95 14.26
N ALA A 81 2.68 -2.11 14.53
CA ALA A 81 1.98 -3.33 14.91
C ALA A 81 1.13 -3.15 16.18
N ARG A 82 1.66 -2.42 17.19
CA ARG A 82 0.91 -2.08 18.41
C ARG A 82 -0.24 -1.12 18.15
N ALA A 83 -0.03 -0.13 17.31
CA ALA A 83 -1.03 0.90 17.04
C ALA A 83 -2.15 0.38 16.13
N PHE A 84 -1.80 -0.34 15.07
CA PHE A 84 -2.69 -0.64 13.95
C PHE A 84 -2.86 -2.14 13.68
N GLY A 85 -2.07 -3.01 14.31
CA GLY A 85 -2.03 -4.43 13.95
C GLY A 85 -1.50 -4.66 12.53
N TYR A 86 -2.17 -5.51 11.79
CA TYR A 86 -1.99 -5.65 10.33
C TYR A 86 -2.90 -4.70 9.53
N GLY A 87 -3.74 -3.90 10.21
CA GLY A 87 -4.72 -3.01 9.62
C GLY A 87 -5.97 -3.71 9.07
N ILE A 88 -6.16 -5.00 9.35
CA ILE A 88 -7.26 -5.82 8.80
C ILE A 88 -8.60 -5.42 9.40
N ALA A 89 -8.68 -5.35 10.74
CA ALA A 89 -9.92 -5.01 11.45
C ALA A 89 -10.35 -3.57 11.13
N ASP A 90 -9.41 -2.64 11.09
CA ASP A 90 -9.69 -1.25 10.74
C ASP A 90 -10.14 -1.11 9.28
N ALA A 91 -9.53 -1.85 8.35
CA ALA A 91 -9.97 -1.90 6.96
C ALA A 91 -11.37 -2.50 6.83
N ALA A 92 -11.68 -3.56 7.59
CA ALA A 92 -13.01 -4.17 7.62
C ALA A 92 -14.07 -3.21 8.20
N ALA A 93 -13.72 -2.46 9.26
CA ALA A 93 -14.61 -1.45 9.84
C ALA A 93 -14.91 -0.32 8.85
N ARG A 94 -13.89 0.17 8.13
CA ARG A 94 -14.08 1.21 7.09
C ARG A 94 -14.97 0.73 5.93
N ARG A 95 -14.87 -0.54 5.52
CA ARG A 95 -15.73 -1.11 4.46
C ARG A 95 -17.21 -1.19 4.85
N LYS A 96 -17.53 -1.15 6.14
CA LYS A 96 -18.92 -1.12 6.63
C LYS A 96 -19.56 0.26 6.47
N ASN A 97 -18.79 1.33 6.21
CA ASN A 97 -19.36 2.63 5.88
C ASN A 97 -20.03 2.53 4.50
N PRO A 98 -21.34 2.79 4.42
CA PRO A 98 -22.05 2.66 3.16
C PRO A 98 -21.50 3.66 2.14
N ASP A 99 -21.46 3.25 0.88
CA ASP A 99 -21.24 4.17 -0.22
C ASP A 99 -22.42 5.15 -0.27
N PRO A 100 -22.18 6.46 -0.17
CA PRO A 100 -23.28 7.45 -0.20
C PRO A 100 -24.10 7.39 -1.50
N ASN A 101 -23.51 6.85 -2.56
CA ASN A 101 -24.21 6.65 -3.83
C ASN A 101 -25.07 5.38 -3.85
N ALA A 102 -24.76 4.36 -3.04
CA ALA A 102 -25.42 3.07 -3.10
C ALA A 102 -26.93 3.17 -2.85
N ASP A 103 -27.34 3.96 -1.83
CA ASP A 103 -28.75 4.05 -1.43
C ASP A 103 -29.63 4.68 -2.51
N PHE A 104 -29.19 5.76 -3.14
CA PHE A 104 -30.02 6.38 -4.18
C PHE A 104 -29.96 5.62 -5.50
N VAL A 105 -28.81 5.04 -5.85
CA VAL A 105 -28.65 4.19 -7.06
C VAL A 105 -29.54 2.94 -6.95
N ASN A 106 -29.59 2.32 -5.76
CA ASN A 106 -30.44 1.14 -5.52
C ASN A 106 -31.94 1.46 -5.64
N ARG A 107 -32.36 2.71 -5.40
CA ARG A 107 -33.74 3.17 -5.56
C ARG A 107 -34.11 3.60 -6.97
N MET A 108 -33.13 3.71 -7.88
CA MET A 108 -33.39 4.07 -9.28
C MET A 108 -34.15 2.96 -10.02
N PRO A 109 -35.00 3.34 -10.98
CA PRO A 109 -35.51 2.39 -11.98
C PRO A 109 -34.35 1.68 -12.70
N PRO A 110 -34.52 0.41 -13.12
CA PRO A 110 -33.42 -0.36 -13.74
C PRO A 110 -32.72 0.37 -14.90
N SER A 111 -33.46 0.98 -15.80
CA SER A 111 -32.90 1.69 -16.96
C SER A 111 -32.07 2.94 -16.58
N GLU A 112 -32.47 3.65 -15.54
CA GLU A 112 -31.73 4.80 -15.03
C GLU A 112 -30.45 4.36 -14.30
N ARG A 113 -30.56 3.28 -13.52
CA ARG A 113 -29.41 2.66 -12.86
C ARG A 113 -28.38 2.16 -13.86
N ASP A 114 -28.80 1.49 -14.93
CA ASP A 114 -27.91 1.02 -15.99
C ASP A 114 -27.20 2.20 -16.68
N ARG A 115 -27.92 3.29 -16.96
CA ARG A 115 -27.35 4.52 -17.52
C ARG A 115 -26.32 5.13 -16.57
N TRP A 116 -26.60 5.12 -15.26
CA TRP A 116 -25.70 5.64 -14.23
C TRP A 116 -24.40 4.82 -14.17
N TYR A 117 -24.50 3.48 -14.14
CA TYR A 117 -23.32 2.62 -14.17
C TYR A 117 -22.54 2.69 -15.47
N GLN A 118 -23.20 2.81 -16.63
CA GLN A 118 -22.53 3.02 -17.89
C GLN A 118 -21.76 4.36 -17.91
N ALA A 119 -22.32 5.40 -17.34
CA ALA A 119 -21.61 6.67 -17.24
C ALA A 119 -20.40 6.59 -16.31
N LEU A 120 -20.53 5.91 -15.16
CA LEU A 120 -19.46 5.77 -14.17
C LEU A 120 -18.35 4.84 -14.67
N LEU A 121 -18.72 3.65 -15.16
CA LEU A 121 -17.79 2.54 -15.43
C LEU A 121 -17.48 2.36 -16.93
N GLY A 122 -18.17 3.09 -17.80
CA GLY A 122 -18.03 3.02 -19.25
C GLY A 122 -18.73 1.84 -19.90
N THR A 123 -18.57 1.73 -21.19
CA THR A 123 -19.18 0.70 -22.04
C THR A 123 -18.14 -0.20 -22.70
N ASP A 124 -18.50 -1.43 -23.04
CA ASP A 124 -17.58 -2.37 -23.70
C ASP A 124 -17.18 -1.91 -25.11
N ARG A 125 -17.94 -1.01 -25.73
CA ARG A 125 -17.60 -0.41 -27.04
C ARG A 125 -16.35 0.45 -26.99
N ASN A 126 -16.03 0.98 -25.81
CA ASN A 126 -14.90 1.89 -25.60
C ASN A 126 -13.79 1.22 -24.77
N ARG A 127 -13.66 -0.09 -24.94
CA ARG A 127 -12.63 -0.89 -24.29
C ARG A 127 -11.23 -0.43 -24.72
N LEU A 128 -10.35 -0.27 -23.72
CA LEU A 128 -8.94 0.06 -23.88
C LEU A 128 -8.11 -0.97 -23.12
N ASP A 129 -7.28 -1.72 -23.83
CA ASP A 129 -6.37 -2.70 -23.24
C ASP A 129 -4.96 -2.12 -23.14
N ILE A 130 -4.40 -2.16 -21.93
CA ILE A 130 -3.00 -1.83 -21.65
C ILE A 130 -2.27 -3.15 -21.50
N VAL A 131 -1.39 -3.47 -22.45
CA VAL A 131 -0.56 -4.67 -22.44
C VAL A 131 0.76 -4.36 -21.76
N LEU A 132 1.15 -5.18 -20.78
CA LEU A 132 2.43 -5.11 -20.08
C LEU A 132 3.50 -5.92 -20.80
N ASP A 133 4.78 -5.68 -20.45
CA ASP A 133 5.93 -6.35 -21.05
C ASP A 133 5.94 -7.87 -20.78
N ASP A 134 5.31 -8.33 -19.69
CA ASP A 134 5.14 -9.74 -19.33
C ASP A 134 3.91 -10.41 -19.99
N GLY A 135 3.17 -9.68 -20.82
CA GLY A 135 1.94 -10.12 -21.46
C GLY A 135 0.68 -9.94 -20.61
N GLY A 136 0.78 -9.41 -19.40
CA GLY A 136 -0.38 -9.02 -18.59
C GLY A 136 -1.23 -7.97 -19.30
N VAL A 137 -2.55 -8.06 -19.16
CA VAL A 137 -3.48 -7.12 -19.80
C VAL A 137 -4.39 -6.48 -18.75
N PHE A 138 -4.42 -5.15 -18.74
CA PHE A 138 -5.40 -4.37 -17.97
C PHE A 138 -6.39 -3.73 -18.91
N THR A 139 -7.68 -3.92 -18.63
CA THR A 139 -8.76 -3.39 -19.46
C THR A 139 -9.44 -2.23 -18.75
N TYR A 140 -9.52 -1.11 -19.43
CA TYR A 140 -10.31 0.05 -19.07
C TYR A 140 -11.41 0.32 -20.09
N ARG A 141 -12.30 1.26 -19.78
CA ARG A 141 -13.27 1.80 -20.72
C ARG A 141 -13.07 3.31 -20.81
N SER A 142 -12.64 3.78 -21.97
CA SER A 142 -12.20 5.17 -22.15
C SER A 142 -13.32 6.21 -22.00
N ASP A 143 -14.57 5.78 -22.09
CA ASP A 143 -15.76 6.62 -21.87
C ASP A 143 -16.23 6.64 -20.39
N ALA A 144 -15.62 5.87 -19.49
CA ALA A 144 -15.95 5.85 -18.08
C ALA A 144 -15.54 7.16 -17.38
N CYS A 145 -16.45 7.77 -16.61
CA CYS A 145 -16.09 8.90 -15.73
C CYS A 145 -14.97 8.54 -14.76
N ALA A 146 -14.98 7.33 -14.20
CA ALA A 146 -13.92 6.84 -13.33
C ALA A 146 -12.55 6.82 -14.02
N TYR A 147 -12.47 6.30 -15.26
CA TYR A 147 -11.22 6.26 -16.01
C TYR A 147 -10.75 7.67 -16.42
N GLN A 148 -11.66 8.52 -16.89
CA GLN A 148 -11.33 9.90 -17.28
C GLN A 148 -10.80 10.70 -16.08
N ALA A 149 -11.43 10.56 -14.92
CA ALA A 149 -10.95 11.16 -13.67
C ALA A 149 -9.56 10.66 -13.30
N HIS A 150 -9.35 9.34 -13.36
CA HIS A 150 -8.07 8.71 -13.07
C HIS A 150 -6.95 9.28 -13.94
N ILE A 151 -7.06 9.20 -15.27
CA ILE A 151 -6.00 9.71 -16.14
C ILE A 151 -5.81 11.23 -16.07
N GLN A 152 -6.83 11.98 -15.69
CA GLN A 152 -6.69 13.41 -15.45
C GLN A 152 -5.83 13.71 -14.22
N VAL A 153 -5.87 12.87 -13.19
CA VAL A 153 -5.05 13.01 -11.98
C VAL A 153 -3.64 12.47 -12.20
N VAL A 154 -3.51 11.25 -12.73
CA VAL A 154 -2.22 10.54 -12.75
C VAL A 154 -1.51 10.57 -14.11
N GLY A 155 -2.22 10.86 -15.20
CA GLY A 155 -1.69 10.89 -16.57
C GLY A 155 -1.63 9.52 -17.25
N ASN A 156 -1.59 9.54 -18.58
CA ASN A 156 -1.71 8.34 -19.43
C ASN A 156 -0.57 7.31 -19.29
N ARG A 157 0.57 7.72 -18.75
CA ARG A 157 1.73 6.82 -18.57
C ARG A 157 1.74 6.10 -17.23
N TRP A 158 0.88 6.54 -16.28
CA TRP A 158 0.89 6.04 -14.91
C TRP A 158 0.65 4.53 -14.86
N ASP A 159 -0.46 4.06 -15.39
CA ASP A 159 -0.90 2.67 -15.22
C ASP A 159 0.15 1.67 -15.69
N ARG A 160 0.66 1.84 -16.92
CA ARG A 160 1.71 0.97 -17.46
C ARG A 160 2.96 1.03 -16.59
N THR A 161 3.44 2.23 -16.24
CA THR A 161 4.67 2.40 -15.46
C THR A 161 4.51 1.82 -14.04
N TYR A 162 3.37 2.10 -13.39
CA TYR A 162 3.06 1.60 -12.05
C TYR A 162 2.98 0.07 -12.01
N MET A 163 2.26 -0.53 -12.94
CA MET A 163 2.11 -1.98 -13.03
C MET A 163 3.45 -2.66 -13.32
N GLN A 164 4.25 -2.09 -14.21
CA GLN A 164 5.56 -2.64 -14.55
C GLN A 164 6.53 -2.55 -13.35
N VAL A 165 6.56 -1.43 -12.61
CA VAL A 165 7.36 -1.29 -11.39
C VAL A 165 6.88 -2.26 -10.29
N ASN A 166 5.58 -2.53 -10.20
CA ASN A 166 5.05 -3.54 -9.27
C ASN A 166 5.47 -4.96 -9.66
N ALA A 167 5.49 -5.28 -10.95
CA ALA A 167 6.00 -6.57 -11.44
C ALA A 167 7.51 -6.71 -11.13
N ASP A 168 8.30 -5.67 -11.41
CA ASP A 168 9.72 -5.62 -11.07
C ASP A 168 9.95 -5.75 -9.56
N THR A 169 9.14 -5.08 -8.74
CA THR A 169 9.15 -5.17 -7.28
C THR A 169 8.86 -6.60 -6.81
N THR A 170 7.84 -7.23 -7.38
CA THR A 170 7.48 -8.62 -7.05
C THR A 170 8.60 -9.59 -7.39
N ALA A 171 9.24 -9.42 -8.55
CA ALA A 171 10.38 -10.24 -8.95
C ALA A 171 11.57 -10.05 -8.00
N LEU A 172 11.89 -8.82 -7.62
CA LEU A 172 12.94 -8.50 -6.66
C LEU A 172 12.63 -9.11 -5.28
N VAL A 173 11.43 -8.95 -4.77
CA VAL A 173 11.00 -9.51 -3.47
C VAL A 173 11.16 -11.04 -3.48
N ARG A 174 10.75 -11.71 -4.54
CA ARG A 174 10.89 -13.16 -4.68
C ARG A 174 12.35 -13.59 -4.64
N THR A 175 13.24 -12.88 -5.34
CA THR A 175 14.68 -13.16 -5.34
C THR A 175 15.27 -12.97 -3.94
N VAL A 176 14.91 -11.92 -3.23
CA VAL A 176 15.34 -11.65 -1.85
C VAL A 176 14.85 -12.72 -0.89
N GLN A 177 13.60 -13.17 -1.03
CA GLN A 177 13.02 -14.23 -0.20
C GLN A 177 13.72 -15.59 -0.43
N GLY A 178 14.30 -15.81 -1.61
CA GLY A 178 15.11 -16.99 -1.93
C GLY A 178 16.53 -16.96 -1.36
N ASP A 179 16.99 -15.86 -0.75
CA ASP A 179 18.32 -15.75 -0.16
C ASP A 179 18.44 -16.67 1.07
N PRO A 180 19.51 -17.50 1.18
CA PRO A 180 19.70 -18.44 2.28
C PRO A 180 19.73 -17.77 3.67
N ALA A 181 20.29 -16.54 3.78
CA ALA A 181 20.34 -15.82 5.05
C ALA A 181 18.94 -15.32 5.45
N VAL A 182 18.11 -14.96 4.48
CA VAL A 182 16.68 -14.60 4.72
C VAL A 182 15.92 -15.85 5.15
N GLY A 183 16.10 -16.98 4.50
CA GLY A 183 15.48 -18.25 4.87
C GLY A 183 15.88 -18.71 6.30
N ALA A 184 17.15 -18.58 6.67
CA ALA A 184 17.61 -18.87 8.03
C ALA A 184 17.00 -17.91 9.08
N ALA A 185 16.85 -16.62 8.76
CA ALA A 185 16.18 -15.67 9.63
C ALA A 185 14.67 -15.97 9.77
N GLN A 186 14.02 -16.35 8.67
CA GLN A 186 12.59 -16.74 8.70
C GLN A 186 12.38 -18.01 9.55
N SER A 187 13.29 -18.98 9.49
CA SER A 187 13.21 -20.18 10.36
C SER A 187 13.30 -19.81 11.85
N ARG A 188 14.17 -18.87 12.25
CA ARG A 188 14.25 -18.36 13.62
C ARG A 188 12.96 -17.61 14.02
N TRP A 189 12.43 -16.80 13.11
CA TRP A 189 11.16 -16.12 13.30
C TRP A 189 10.01 -17.11 13.52
N SER A 190 9.90 -18.14 12.69
CA SER A 190 8.88 -19.19 12.81
C SER A 190 8.96 -19.92 14.14
N ALA A 191 10.18 -20.23 14.63
CA ALA A 191 10.38 -20.81 15.96
C ALA A 191 9.88 -19.87 17.06
N CYS A 192 10.25 -18.58 17.00
CA CYS A 192 9.80 -17.56 17.97
C CYS A 192 8.26 -17.42 17.99
N MET A 193 7.61 -17.43 16.83
CA MET A 193 6.14 -17.36 16.72
C MET A 193 5.48 -18.57 17.38
N ARG A 194 5.97 -19.78 17.10
CA ARG A 194 5.48 -21.02 17.71
C ARG A 194 5.62 -21.02 19.23
N ASP A 195 6.79 -20.61 19.75
CA ASP A 195 7.08 -20.55 21.17
C ASP A 195 6.17 -19.53 21.92
N ARG A 196 5.57 -18.60 21.18
CA ARG A 196 4.61 -17.60 21.67
C ARG A 196 3.15 -17.95 21.43
N GLY A 197 2.86 -19.18 20.95
CA GLY A 197 1.50 -19.67 20.74
C GLY A 197 0.85 -19.22 19.41
N HIS A 198 1.63 -18.65 18.50
CA HIS A 198 1.16 -18.22 17.17
C HIS A 198 1.94 -18.93 16.05
N PRO A 199 1.80 -20.27 15.88
CA PRO A 199 2.58 -21.01 14.89
C PRO A 199 2.33 -20.49 13.49
N ALA A 200 3.40 -20.12 12.80
CA ALA A 200 3.39 -19.66 11.41
C ALA A 200 4.69 -20.08 10.72
N VAL A 201 4.61 -20.43 9.45
CA VAL A 201 5.77 -20.83 8.62
C VAL A 201 6.21 -19.68 7.72
N GLN A 202 5.24 -18.98 7.13
CA GLN A 202 5.45 -17.81 6.29
C GLN A 202 4.92 -16.54 7.00
N LEU A 203 5.48 -15.38 6.69
CA LEU A 203 4.97 -14.11 7.22
C LEU A 203 3.50 -13.87 6.87
N THR A 204 3.07 -14.33 5.71
CA THR A 204 1.67 -14.29 5.27
C THR A 204 0.75 -15.12 6.15
N ASP A 205 1.23 -16.22 6.74
CA ASP A 205 0.42 -17.10 7.59
C ASP A 205 0.03 -16.38 8.88
N ALA A 206 0.97 -15.67 9.53
CA ALA A 206 0.71 -14.90 10.73
C ALA A 206 -0.39 -13.84 10.49
N ARG A 207 -0.32 -13.13 9.35
CA ARG A 207 -1.36 -12.19 8.95
C ARG A 207 -2.70 -12.88 8.65
N ALA A 208 -2.69 -14.05 8.01
CA ALA A 208 -3.89 -14.79 7.67
C ALA A 208 -4.66 -15.26 8.92
N THR A 209 -3.95 -15.64 10.00
CA THR A 209 -4.59 -16.03 11.28
C THR A 209 -5.33 -14.88 11.96
N ALA A 210 -5.00 -13.63 11.63
CA ALA A 210 -5.65 -12.45 12.19
C ALA A 210 -6.92 -12.02 11.43
N VAL A 211 -7.22 -12.64 10.29
CA VAL A 211 -8.42 -12.30 9.50
C VAL A 211 -9.69 -12.64 10.27
N GLY A 212 -10.57 -11.65 10.40
CA GLY A 212 -11.85 -11.80 11.11
C GLY A 212 -11.77 -11.66 12.62
N LEU A 213 -10.57 -11.49 13.18
CA LEU A 213 -10.40 -11.24 14.63
C LEU A 213 -10.75 -9.78 14.98
N PRO A 214 -11.18 -9.54 16.24
CA PRO A 214 -11.29 -8.19 16.79
C PRO A 214 -9.94 -7.47 16.80
N ALA A 215 -9.95 -6.14 16.60
CA ALA A 215 -8.74 -5.33 16.55
C ALA A 215 -7.73 -5.53 17.70
N PRO A 216 -8.13 -5.75 18.99
CA PRO A 216 -7.18 -6.03 20.05
C PRO A 216 -6.39 -7.33 19.84
N GLN A 217 -7.06 -8.39 19.37
CA GLN A 217 -6.42 -9.70 19.13
C GLN A 217 -5.51 -9.63 17.90
N GLU A 218 -5.94 -8.96 16.84
CA GLU A 218 -5.10 -8.68 15.67
C GLU A 218 -3.82 -7.95 16.06
N ARG A 219 -3.92 -6.89 16.89
CA ARG A 219 -2.75 -6.14 17.38
C ARG A 219 -1.81 -6.96 18.24
N GLU A 220 -2.34 -7.88 19.04
CA GLU A 220 -1.53 -8.81 19.84
C GLU A 220 -0.68 -9.72 18.95
N ILE A 221 -1.30 -10.37 17.95
CA ILE A 221 -0.60 -11.23 16.99
C ILE A 221 0.43 -10.43 16.21
N ALA A 222 0.06 -9.28 15.64
CA ALA A 222 0.95 -8.44 14.86
C ALA A 222 2.15 -7.92 15.69
N THR A 223 1.91 -7.56 16.97
CA THR A 223 2.98 -7.13 17.88
C THR A 223 3.95 -8.27 18.19
N THR A 224 3.43 -9.47 18.37
CA THR A 224 4.23 -10.68 18.58
C THR A 224 5.06 -10.99 17.34
N ASP A 225 4.45 -10.94 16.17
CA ASP A 225 5.09 -11.11 14.87
C ASP A 225 6.24 -10.10 14.69
N ALA A 226 5.98 -8.79 14.84
CA ALA A 226 6.98 -7.74 14.71
C ALA A 226 8.19 -7.95 15.66
N ARG A 227 7.94 -8.35 16.91
CA ARG A 227 9.00 -8.67 17.87
C ARG A 227 9.81 -9.90 17.47
N CYS A 228 9.13 -10.96 16.97
CA CYS A 228 9.79 -12.14 16.48
C CYS A 228 10.65 -11.85 15.23
N GLN A 229 10.18 -10.99 14.32
CA GLN A 229 10.96 -10.49 13.19
C GLN A 229 12.24 -9.78 13.66
N GLN A 230 12.11 -8.92 14.67
CA GLN A 230 13.24 -8.19 15.23
C GLN A 230 14.27 -9.13 15.87
N VAL A 231 13.82 -10.06 16.74
CA VAL A 231 14.70 -11.03 17.43
C VAL A 231 15.38 -11.97 16.43
N ALA A 232 14.69 -12.38 15.38
CA ALA A 232 15.22 -13.22 14.31
C ALA A 232 16.24 -12.50 13.42
N GLY A 233 16.33 -11.17 13.49
CA GLY A 233 17.18 -10.37 12.61
C GLY A 233 16.71 -10.36 11.15
N LEU A 234 15.40 -10.60 10.93
CA LEU A 234 14.82 -10.78 9.60
C LEU A 234 14.97 -9.51 8.75
N GLY A 235 14.69 -8.32 9.32
CA GLY A 235 14.85 -7.05 8.62
C GLY A 235 16.28 -6.80 8.14
N ALA A 236 17.29 -7.13 8.96
CA ALA A 236 18.67 -6.97 8.59
C ALA A 236 19.11 -7.96 7.48
N ALA A 237 18.61 -9.20 7.51
CA ALA A 237 18.85 -10.18 6.46
C ALA A 237 18.27 -9.73 5.12
N ILE A 238 16.99 -9.31 5.13
CA ILE A 238 16.30 -8.77 3.96
C ILE A 238 17.01 -7.53 3.41
N ALA A 239 17.42 -6.58 4.27
CA ALA A 239 18.08 -5.36 3.82
C ALA A 239 19.39 -5.65 3.08
N ARG A 240 20.19 -6.61 3.56
CA ARG A 240 21.45 -7.02 2.87
C ARG A 240 21.15 -7.68 1.53
N ALA A 241 20.24 -8.66 1.50
CA ALA A 241 19.88 -9.36 0.28
C ALA A 241 19.26 -8.39 -0.75
N ALA A 242 18.35 -7.51 -0.33
CA ALA A 242 17.73 -6.51 -1.20
C ALA A 242 18.75 -5.52 -1.78
N SER A 243 19.72 -5.07 -0.98
CA SER A 243 20.81 -4.21 -1.48
C SER A 243 21.63 -4.89 -2.58
N ALA A 244 21.98 -6.16 -2.39
CA ALA A 244 22.72 -6.92 -3.40
C ALA A 244 21.92 -7.11 -4.70
N VAL A 245 20.64 -7.49 -4.59
CA VAL A 245 19.75 -7.68 -5.75
C VAL A 245 19.52 -6.35 -6.48
N GLN A 246 19.29 -5.25 -5.77
CA GLN A 246 19.09 -3.94 -6.39
C GLN A 246 20.35 -3.44 -7.10
N ALA A 247 21.55 -3.68 -6.54
CA ALA A 247 22.81 -3.33 -7.18
C ALA A 247 23.03 -4.08 -8.50
N ALA A 248 22.49 -5.30 -8.62
CA ALA A 248 22.54 -6.12 -9.83
C ALA A 248 21.38 -5.85 -10.82
N THR A 249 20.45 -4.97 -10.46
CA THR A 249 19.27 -4.69 -11.28
C THR A 249 19.64 -3.87 -12.52
N ALA A 250 19.13 -4.28 -13.69
CA ALA A 250 19.39 -3.65 -14.97
C ALA A 250 18.90 -2.20 -15.02
N ALA A 251 19.62 -1.34 -15.74
CA ALA A 251 19.32 0.08 -15.88
C ALA A 251 17.86 0.39 -16.29
N PRO A 252 17.23 -0.31 -17.26
CA PRO A 252 15.84 -0.04 -17.64
C PRO A 252 14.83 -0.18 -16.48
N VAL A 253 15.07 -1.07 -15.53
CA VAL A 253 14.23 -1.24 -14.33
C VAL A 253 14.39 -0.04 -13.40
N GLN A 254 15.62 0.41 -13.20
CA GLN A 254 15.93 1.60 -12.39
C GLN A 254 15.31 2.86 -13.02
N ASP A 255 15.38 3.01 -14.34
CA ASP A 255 14.80 4.13 -15.07
C ASP A 255 13.27 4.16 -14.94
N ARG A 256 12.59 3.00 -15.01
CA ARG A 256 11.14 2.92 -14.76
C ARG A 256 10.77 3.35 -13.34
N ALA A 257 11.57 2.96 -12.37
CA ALA A 257 11.35 3.36 -10.98
C ALA A 257 11.51 4.88 -10.78
N LEU A 258 12.50 5.50 -11.44
CA LEU A 258 12.68 6.96 -11.46
C LEU A 258 11.48 7.64 -12.12
N GLN A 259 11.08 7.17 -13.29
CA GLN A 259 9.91 7.67 -14.01
C GLN A 259 8.64 7.62 -13.17
N LEU A 260 8.40 6.52 -12.44
CA LEU A 260 7.23 6.42 -11.56
C LEU A 260 7.25 7.45 -10.44
N ARG A 261 8.42 7.74 -9.84
CA ARG A 261 8.53 8.81 -8.83
C ARG A 261 8.15 10.18 -9.39
N GLU A 262 8.59 10.49 -10.61
CA GLU A 262 8.23 11.75 -11.28
C GLU A 262 6.72 11.83 -11.55
N LEU A 263 6.11 10.73 -12.03
CA LEU A 263 4.67 10.65 -12.26
C LEU A 263 3.89 10.83 -10.94
N ARG A 264 4.35 10.21 -9.84
CA ARG A 264 3.74 10.39 -8.50
C ARG A 264 3.78 11.84 -8.04
N ALA A 265 4.93 12.49 -8.18
CA ALA A 265 5.07 13.91 -7.80
C ALA A 265 4.10 14.79 -8.62
N ALA A 266 4.00 14.56 -9.93
CA ALA A 266 3.09 15.28 -10.81
C ALA A 266 1.61 15.02 -10.44
N ALA A 267 1.24 13.76 -10.18
CA ALA A 267 -0.10 13.38 -9.77
C ALA A 267 -0.51 14.05 -8.44
N ALA A 268 0.39 14.10 -7.46
CA ALA A 268 0.12 14.76 -6.18
C ALA A 268 -0.09 16.28 -6.35
N ILE A 269 0.63 16.93 -7.27
CA ILE A 269 0.42 18.36 -7.60
C ILE A 269 -0.95 18.54 -8.24
N THR A 270 -1.31 17.71 -9.22
CA THR A 270 -2.60 17.75 -9.91
C THR A 270 -3.74 17.51 -8.93
N ALA A 271 -3.66 16.50 -8.07
CA ALA A 271 -4.68 16.18 -7.09
C ALA A 271 -4.95 17.35 -6.13
N ARG A 272 -3.89 17.99 -5.61
CA ARG A 272 -4.05 19.19 -4.77
C ARG A 272 -4.71 20.34 -5.52
N ALA A 273 -4.41 20.52 -6.81
CA ALA A 273 -5.03 21.56 -7.63
C ALA A 273 -6.52 21.31 -7.86
N VAL A 274 -6.92 20.07 -8.10
CA VAL A 274 -8.33 19.65 -8.24
C VAL A 274 -9.11 19.95 -6.96
N LEU A 275 -8.58 19.52 -5.80
CA LEU A 275 -9.28 19.69 -4.53
C LEU A 275 -9.43 21.15 -4.12
N ARG A 276 -8.44 22.02 -4.43
CA ARG A 276 -8.56 23.47 -4.16
C ARG A 276 -9.65 24.16 -4.98
N ARG A 277 -9.89 23.75 -6.23
CA ARG A 277 -10.96 24.33 -7.08
C ARG A 277 -12.37 24.05 -6.56
N GLY A 278 -12.54 22.99 -5.81
CA GLY A 278 -13.84 22.59 -5.29
C GLY A 278 -14.19 23.16 -3.91
N SER A 279 -13.29 23.96 -3.32
CA SER A 279 -13.49 24.59 -1.99
C SER A 279 -13.99 26.03 -2.07
N GLY A 280 -14.25 26.57 -3.25
CA GLY A 280 -14.84 27.89 -3.51
C GLY A 280 -16.22 27.71 -4.11
#